data_5185dbc6ffa50308cbcce9f053329aa1
#
_entry.id   5185dbc6ffa50308cbcce9f053329aa1
#
_cell.length_a   1.000
_cell.length_b   1.000
_cell.length_c   1.000
_cell.angle_alpha   90.00
_cell.angle_beta   90.00
_cell.angle_gamma   90.00
#
_symmetry.space_group_name_H-M   'P 1'
#
loop_
_entity.id
_entity.type
_entity.pdbx_description
1 polymer ?
#
loop_
_entity_poly.entity_id
_entity_poly.type
_entity_poly.pdbx_seq_one_letter_code
_entity_poly.pdbx_strand_id
1 'polypeptide(L)'
;QPADIELRRAILEHRLQRFAPSHVPGDVVEFLARTINRNVRELVGGLNKLIAYAQLTGQAVSLQLAEEQLTDILSANRRRITIDEIQRTVCQFYRVDRTEMASKRRARAVVRPRQVAMYLAKVLTPRSYPEIGRKFGGRDHSTVIHAVRLIEDLRARDADMDGDVRSLLRQLES
;
A
#
# COMPACT_ATOMS: atom_id res chain seq x y z
N GLN A 1 16.13 0.36 -7.27
CA GLN A 1 15.60 0.23 -5.90
C GLN A 1 14.90 1.54 -5.52
N PRO A 2 13.72 1.47 -4.91
CA PRO A 2 13.10 2.69 -4.39
C PRO A 2 14.01 3.29 -3.31
N ALA A 3 14.12 4.61 -3.32
CA ALA A 3 14.89 5.34 -2.33
C ALA A 3 14.32 5.06 -0.92
N ASP A 4 15.20 4.84 0.05
CA ASP A 4 14.75 4.68 1.43
C ASP A 4 14.22 6.00 2.00
N ILE A 5 13.60 5.94 3.19
CA ILE A 5 12.95 7.11 3.80
C ILE A 5 13.93 8.23 4.09
N GLU A 6 15.15 7.92 4.48
CA GLU A 6 16.16 8.94 4.79
C GLU A 6 16.62 9.66 3.53
N LEU A 7 16.83 8.90 2.45
CA LEU A 7 17.17 9.50 1.16
C LEU A 7 16.02 10.37 0.64
N ARG A 8 14.78 9.91 0.75
CA ARG A 8 13.61 10.70 0.35
C ARG A 8 13.51 12.00 1.15
N ARG A 9 13.74 11.93 2.46
CA ARG A 9 13.78 13.12 3.33
C ARG A 9 14.88 14.09 2.89
N ALA A 10 16.08 13.59 2.65
CA ALA A 10 17.21 14.39 2.20
C ALA A 10 16.95 15.10 0.86
N ILE A 11 16.31 14.41 -0.08
CA ILE A 11 15.91 14.98 -1.37
C ILE A 11 14.93 16.13 -1.18
N LEU A 12 13.93 15.97 -0.31
CA LEU A 12 12.96 17.03 -0.02
C LEU A 12 13.62 18.24 0.65
N GLU A 13 14.46 18.02 1.63
CA GLU A 13 15.19 19.10 2.33
C GLU A 13 16.11 19.87 1.39
N HIS A 14 16.84 19.15 0.54
CA HIS A 14 17.70 19.78 -0.47
C HIS A 14 16.90 20.66 -1.44
N ARG A 15 15.75 20.13 -1.89
CA ARG A 15 14.85 20.88 -2.78
C ARG A 15 14.30 22.13 -2.11
N LEU A 16 13.92 22.04 -0.84
CA LEU A 16 13.41 23.17 -0.07
C LEU A 16 14.45 24.27 0.12
N GLN A 17 15.69 23.90 0.42
CA GLN A 17 16.79 24.86 0.55
C GLN A 17 17.04 25.65 -0.74
N ARG A 18 16.84 25.00 -1.88
CA ARG A 18 17.16 25.57 -3.18
C ARG A 18 16.05 26.40 -3.81
N PHE A 19 14.78 26.04 -3.56
CA PHE A 19 13.65 26.57 -4.33
C PHE A 19 12.50 27.16 -3.50
N ALA A 20 12.53 27.07 -2.18
CA ALA A 20 11.37 27.48 -1.39
C ALA A 20 11.61 28.76 -0.63
N PRO A 21 10.95 29.86 -1.01
CA PRO A 21 10.84 31.04 -0.14
C PRO A 21 9.86 30.80 1.01
N SER A 22 9.08 29.72 0.99
CA SER A 22 8.05 29.44 1.96
C SER A 22 8.54 28.42 2.97
N HIS A 23 8.21 28.64 4.25
CA HIS A 23 8.51 27.68 5.30
C HIS A 23 7.64 26.42 5.16
N VAL A 24 8.28 25.26 5.07
CA VAL A 24 7.62 23.95 5.11
C VAL A 24 7.98 23.28 6.42
N PRO A 25 7.00 23.00 7.29
CA PRO A 25 7.28 22.34 8.57
C PRO A 25 7.91 20.96 8.42
N GLY A 26 8.74 20.57 9.39
CA GLY A 26 9.42 19.27 9.38
C GLY A 26 8.46 18.07 9.40
N ASP A 27 7.29 18.19 10.04
CA ASP A 27 6.26 17.15 10.05
C ASP A 27 5.68 16.91 8.65
N VAL A 28 5.56 17.94 7.83
CA VAL A 28 5.13 17.83 6.43
C VAL A 28 6.18 17.10 5.60
N VAL A 29 7.45 17.41 5.76
CA VAL A 29 8.56 16.72 5.08
C VAL A 29 8.55 15.23 5.45
N GLU A 30 8.41 14.93 6.71
CA GLU A 30 8.33 13.55 7.21
C GLU A 30 7.12 12.80 6.63
N PHE A 31 5.95 13.45 6.61
CA PHE A 31 4.73 12.89 6.04
C PHE A 31 4.91 12.56 4.56
N LEU A 32 5.46 13.48 3.77
CA LEU A 32 5.72 13.26 2.35
C LEU A 32 6.70 12.11 2.12
N ALA A 33 7.79 12.09 2.88
CA ALA A 33 8.82 11.07 2.75
C ALA A 33 8.30 9.66 3.07
N ARG A 34 7.39 9.54 4.02
CA ARG A 34 6.76 8.26 4.39
C ARG A 34 5.69 7.83 3.41
N THR A 35 4.92 8.78 2.91
CA THR A 35 3.71 8.51 2.14
C THR A 35 3.99 8.31 0.66
N ILE A 36 4.86 9.11 0.07
CA ILE A 36 5.22 9.02 -1.35
C ILE A 36 6.52 8.23 -1.46
N ASN A 37 6.41 6.94 -1.59
CA ASN A 37 7.55 6.02 -1.53
C ASN A 37 7.89 5.33 -2.85
N ARG A 38 7.14 5.57 -3.93
CA ARG A 38 7.32 4.85 -5.19
C ARG A 38 8.47 5.38 -6.03
N ASN A 39 8.56 6.67 -6.22
CA ASN A 39 9.66 7.26 -6.98
C ASN A 39 9.89 8.72 -6.60
N VAL A 40 11.08 9.19 -6.90
CA VAL A 40 11.52 10.56 -6.57
C VAL A 40 10.70 11.61 -7.33
N ARG A 41 10.28 11.33 -8.56
CA ARG A 41 9.50 12.26 -9.37
C ARG A 41 8.14 12.55 -8.74
N GLU A 42 7.44 11.52 -8.25
CA GLU A 42 6.18 11.69 -7.53
C GLU A 42 6.37 12.44 -6.21
N LEU A 43 7.46 12.17 -5.49
CA LEU A 43 7.81 12.83 -4.25
C LEU A 43 8.01 14.33 -4.45
N VAL A 44 8.84 14.71 -5.41
CA VAL A 44 9.11 16.11 -5.75
C VAL A 44 7.85 16.78 -6.31
N GLY A 45 7.09 16.08 -7.14
CA GLY A 45 5.82 16.56 -7.68
C GLY A 45 4.79 16.87 -6.58
N GLY A 46 4.69 16.01 -5.57
CA GLY A 46 3.82 16.23 -4.41
C GLY A 46 4.21 17.49 -3.61
N LEU A 47 5.51 17.67 -3.36
CA LEU A 47 6.01 18.87 -2.68
C LEU A 47 5.72 20.13 -3.48
N ASN A 48 5.99 20.11 -4.79
CA ASN A 48 5.75 21.27 -5.67
C ASN A 48 4.27 21.64 -5.71
N LYS A 49 3.38 20.64 -5.81
CA LYS A 49 1.92 20.84 -5.79
C LYS A 49 1.46 21.51 -4.50
N LEU A 50 1.99 21.06 -3.38
CA LEU A 50 1.64 21.58 -2.06
C LEU A 50 2.10 23.04 -1.91
N ILE A 51 3.32 23.35 -2.30
CA ILE A 51 3.87 24.71 -2.26
C ILE A 51 3.07 25.63 -3.18
N ALA A 52 2.80 25.23 -4.41
CA ALA A 52 2.01 26.00 -5.36
C ALA A 52 0.62 26.31 -4.83
N TYR A 53 -0.06 25.32 -4.25
CA TYR A 53 -1.37 25.52 -3.66
C TYR A 53 -1.34 26.52 -2.49
N ALA A 54 -0.36 26.40 -1.61
CA ALA A 54 -0.19 27.31 -0.48
C ALA A 54 0.04 28.76 -0.95
N GLN A 55 0.87 28.94 -1.99
CA GLN A 55 1.13 30.26 -2.57
C GLN A 55 -0.11 30.87 -3.23
N LEU A 56 -0.88 30.05 -3.98
CA LEU A 56 -2.08 30.52 -4.67
C LEU A 56 -3.21 30.89 -3.72
N THR A 57 -3.34 30.18 -2.61
CA THR A 57 -4.44 30.40 -1.65
C THR A 57 -4.05 31.30 -0.48
N GLY A 58 -2.76 31.63 -0.34
CA GLY A 58 -2.23 32.38 0.79
C GLY A 58 -2.25 31.63 2.11
N GLN A 59 -2.47 30.30 2.08
CA GLN A 59 -2.46 29.45 3.28
C GLN A 59 -1.04 29.02 3.63
N ALA A 60 -0.77 28.85 4.92
CA ALA A 60 0.48 28.26 5.37
C ALA A 60 0.50 26.76 5.07
N VAL A 61 1.67 26.22 4.72
CA VAL A 61 1.85 24.79 4.55
C VAL A 61 1.74 24.11 5.92
N SER A 62 0.84 23.14 6.02
CA SER A 62 0.59 22.37 7.25
C SER A 62 0.37 20.89 6.91
N LEU A 63 0.44 20.05 7.93
CA LEU A 63 0.16 18.61 7.77
C LEU A 63 -1.27 18.37 7.27
N GLN A 64 -2.24 19.13 7.80
CA GLN A 64 -3.63 19.04 7.35
C GLN A 64 -3.77 19.41 5.87
N LEU A 65 -3.14 20.50 5.44
CA LEU A 65 -3.15 20.90 4.03
C LEU A 65 -2.52 19.82 3.13
N ALA A 66 -1.40 19.22 3.59
CA ALA A 66 -0.75 18.15 2.86
C ALA A 66 -1.66 16.92 2.72
N GLU A 67 -2.34 16.51 3.77
CA GLU A 67 -3.29 15.39 3.73
C GLU A 67 -4.43 15.65 2.76
N GLU A 68 -5.02 16.84 2.79
CA GLU A 68 -6.13 17.22 1.91
C GLU A 68 -5.72 17.28 0.44
N GLN A 69 -4.59 17.93 0.14
CA GLN A 69 -4.15 18.16 -1.24
C GLN A 69 -3.51 16.95 -1.90
N LEU A 70 -3.00 16.01 -1.11
CA LEU A 70 -2.33 14.82 -1.62
C LEU A 70 -3.22 13.57 -1.60
N THR A 71 -4.49 13.70 -1.22
CA THR A 71 -5.44 12.59 -1.19
C THR A 71 -5.49 11.84 -2.53
N ASP A 72 -5.48 12.56 -3.64
CA ASP A 72 -5.52 11.97 -4.99
C ASP A 72 -4.26 11.15 -5.29
N ILE A 73 -3.09 11.65 -4.90
CA ILE A 73 -1.82 10.94 -5.06
C ILE A 73 -1.80 9.68 -4.20
N LEU A 74 -2.27 9.77 -2.95
CA LEU A 74 -2.37 8.64 -2.04
C LEU A 74 -3.33 7.58 -2.57
N SER A 75 -4.48 7.99 -3.08
CA SER A 75 -5.47 7.10 -3.69
C SER A 75 -4.91 6.43 -4.95
N ALA A 76 -4.18 7.16 -5.79
CA ALA A 76 -3.55 6.62 -6.98
C ALA A 76 -2.47 5.58 -6.63
N ASN A 77 -1.68 5.81 -5.59
CA ASN A 77 -0.68 4.85 -5.11
C ASN A 77 -1.34 3.56 -4.59
N ARG A 78 -2.45 3.67 -3.88
CA ARG A 78 -3.23 2.50 -3.43
C ARG A 78 -3.83 1.73 -4.60
N ARG A 79 -4.32 2.41 -5.63
CA ARG A 79 -4.91 1.80 -6.84
C ARG A 79 -3.89 1.03 -7.69
N ARG A 80 -2.59 1.26 -7.50
CA ARG A 80 -1.55 0.58 -8.28
C ARG A 80 -1.27 -0.84 -7.81
N ILE A 81 -1.66 -1.21 -6.59
CA ILE A 81 -1.56 -2.60 -6.13
C ILE A 81 -2.73 -3.37 -6.71
N THR A 82 -2.44 -4.37 -7.55
CA THR A 82 -3.45 -5.21 -8.18
C THR A 82 -3.57 -6.56 -7.47
N ILE A 83 -4.71 -7.23 -7.65
CA ILE A 83 -4.91 -8.58 -7.12
C ILE A 83 -3.89 -9.54 -7.73
N ASP A 84 -3.57 -9.38 -9.02
CA ASP A 84 -2.55 -10.21 -9.69
C ASP A 84 -1.18 -10.08 -9.04
N GLU A 85 -0.78 -8.86 -8.68
CA GLU A 85 0.47 -8.59 -7.97
C GLU A 85 0.47 -9.23 -6.58
N ILE A 86 -0.64 -9.13 -5.86
CA ILE A 86 -0.82 -9.75 -4.55
C ILE A 86 -0.69 -11.28 -4.66
N GLN A 87 -1.37 -11.89 -5.60
CA GLN A 87 -1.30 -13.34 -5.84
C GLN A 87 0.13 -13.79 -6.13
N ARG A 88 0.83 -13.05 -7.00
CA ARG A 88 2.22 -13.36 -7.36
C ARG A 88 3.14 -13.30 -6.14
N THR A 89 3.03 -12.24 -5.35
CA THR A 89 3.87 -12.04 -4.16
C THR A 89 3.61 -13.09 -3.10
N VAL A 90 2.35 -13.44 -2.85
CA VAL A 90 1.98 -14.47 -1.89
C VAL A 90 2.47 -15.85 -2.35
N CYS A 91 2.33 -16.16 -3.63
CA CYS A 91 2.81 -17.44 -4.19
C CYS A 91 4.33 -17.57 -4.08
N GLN A 92 5.07 -16.50 -4.33
CA GLN A 92 6.53 -16.49 -4.15
C GLN A 92 6.92 -16.67 -2.68
N PHE A 93 6.22 -16.01 -1.78
CA PHE A 93 6.48 -16.08 -0.34
C PHE A 93 6.27 -17.49 0.21
N TYR A 94 5.17 -18.12 -0.12
CA TYR A 94 4.82 -19.46 0.36
C TYR A 94 5.31 -20.60 -0.56
N ARG A 95 5.97 -20.28 -1.67
CA ARG A 95 6.45 -21.25 -2.66
C ARG A 95 5.33 -22.14 -3.19
N VAL A 96 4.24 -21.53 -3.59
CA VAL A 96 3.06 -22.18 -4.15
C VAL A 96 2.91 -21.77 -5.61
N ASP A 97 2.46 -22.68 -6.46
CA ASP A 97 2.21 -22.39 -7.87
C ASP A 97 1.05 -21.39 -8.00
N ARG A 98 1.18 -20.44 -8.92
CA ARG A 98 0.19 -19.40 -9.13
C ARG A 98 -1.20 -19.93 -9.50
N THR A 99 -1.26 -21.07 -10.20
CA THR A 99 -2.51 -21.74 -10.58
C THR A 99 -3.33 -22.17 -9.36
N GLU A 100 -2.69 -22.38 -8.20
CA GLU A 100 -3.36 -22.77 -6.96
C GLU A 100 -4.26 -21.65 -6.39
N MET A 101 -4.09 -20.40 -6.82
CA MET A 101 -4.97 -19.30 -6.41
C MET A 101 -6.40 -19.47 -6.96
N ALA A 102 -6.55 -20.11 -8.11
CA ALA A 102 -7.83 -20.38 -8.74
C ALA A 102 -8.25 -21.85 -8.65
N SER A 103 -7.40 -22.74 -8.11
CA SER A 103 -7.67 -24.17 -8.07
C SER A 103 -8.71 -24.52 -7.00
N LYS A 104 -9.33 -25.70 -7.17
CA LYS A 104 -10.28 -26.24 -6.19
C LYS A 104 -9.62 -27.11 -5.12
N ARG A 105 -8.30 -27.22 -5.13
CA ARG A 105 -7.58 -28.01 -4.11
C ARG A 105 -7.81 -27.47 -2.71
N ARG A 106 -8.02 -28.38 -1.77
CA ARG A 106 -8.30 -28.09 -0.36
C ARG A 106 -7.14 -28.45 0.57
N ALA A 107 -5.98 -28.83 0.02
CA ALA A 107 -4.80 -29.09 0.83
C ALA A 107 -4.39 -27.80 1.57
N ARG A 108 -4.06 -27.94 2.87
CA ARG A 108 -3.70 -26.81 3.73
C ARG A 108 -2.57 -25.97 3.16
N ALA A 109 -1.60 -26.59 2.50
CA ALA A 109 -0.46 -25.95 1.88
C ALA A 109 -0.85 -24.94 0.78
N VAL A 110 -2.02 -25.08 0.16
CA VAL A 110 -2.52 -24.14 -0.87
C VAL A 110 -3.69 -23.29 -0.38
N VAL A 111 -4.49 -23.78 0.56
CA VAL A 111 -5.64 -23.05 1.11
C VAL A 111 -5.19 -21.85 1.93
N ARG A 112 -4.20 -22.02 2.80
CA ARG A 112 -3.73 -20.93 3.67
C ARG A 112 -3.12 -19.79 2.88
N PRO A 113 -2.20 -20.00 1.95
CA PRO A 113 -1.71 -18.92 1.08
C PRO A 113 -2.82 -18.22 0.32
N ARG A 114 -3.80 -18.96 -0.19
CA ARG A 114 -4.95 -18.40 -0.89
C ARG A 114 -5.78 -17.49 0.02
N GLN A 115 -6.02 -17.89 1.26
CA GLN A 115 -6.73 -17.08 2.26
C GLN A 115 -5.97 -15.81 2.60
N VAL A 116 -4.66 -15.88 2.74
CA VAL A 116 -3.80 -14.71 2.95
C VAL A 116 -3.89 -13.75 1.76
N ALA A 117 -3.85 -14.27 0.53
CA ALA A 117 -3.98 -13.44 -0.67
C ALA A 117 -5.35 -12.75 -0.75
N MET A 118 -6.44 -13.43 -0.39
CA MET A 118 -7.78 -12.82 -0.32
C MET A 118 -7.84 -11.71 0.73
N TYR A 119 -7.26 -11.93 1.90
CA TYR A 119 -7.16 -10.92 2.96
C TYR A 119 -6.42 -9.68 2.47
N LEU A 120 -5.24 -9.86 1.87
CA LEU A 120 -4.45 -8.76 1.34
C LEU A 120 -5.18 -8.01 0.21
N ALA A 121 -5.89 -8.73 -0.64
CA ALA A 121 -6.71 -8.12 -1.70
C ALA A 121 -7.78 -7.20 -1.11
N LYS A 122 -8.40 -7.59 -0.01
CA LYS A 122 -9.40 -6.75 0.67
C LYS A 122 -8.79 -5.53 1.36
N VAL A 123 -7.66 -5.70 2.01
CA VAL A 123 -6.98 -4.62 2.76
C VAL A 123 -6.30 -3.62 1.83
N LEU A 124 -5.69 -4.08 0.74
CA LEU A 124 -4.82 -3.25 -0.13
C LEU A 124 -5.51 -2.73 -1.39
N THR A 125 -6.68 -3.23 -1.74
CA THR A 125 -7.40 -2.79 -2.94
C THR A 125 -8.82 -2.32 -2.59
N PRO A 126 -9.44 -1.46 -3.45
CA PRO A 126 -10.82 -1.04 -3.26
C PRO A 126 -11.83 -2.07 -3.77
N ARG A 127 -11.41 -3.29 -4.09
CA ARG A 127 -12.28 -4.30 -4.68
C ARG A 127 -13.27 -4.85 -3.66
N SER A 128 -14.49 -5.14 -4.12
CA SER A 128 -15.53 -5.78 -3.32
C SER A 128 -15.27 -7.27 -3.12
N TYR A 129 -15.92 -7.87 -2.14
CA TYR A 129 -15.83 -9.31 -1.91
C TYR A 129 -16.20 -10.13 -3.16
N PRO A 130 -17.29 -9.83 -3.89
CA PRO A 130 -17.59 -10.54 -5.14
C PRO A 130 -16.51 -10.39 -6.21
N GLU A 131 -15.92 -9.22 -6.37
CA GLU A 131 -14.84 -8.98 -7.33
C GLU A 131 -13.59 -9.78 -6.97
N ILE A 132 -13.24 -9.83 -5.69
CA ILE A 132 -12.12 -10.64 -5.20
C ILE A 132 -12.39 -12.12 -5.48
N GLY A 133 -13.58 -12.61 -5.17
CA GLY A 133 -13.95 -14.01 -5.42
C GLY A 133 -13.79 -14.40 -6.88
N ARG A 134 -14.17 -13.55 -7.81
CA ARG A 134 -13.98 -13.78 -9.25
C ARG A 134 -12.52 -13.95 -9.64
N LYS A 135 -11.63 -13.21 -9.00
CA LYS A 135 -10.18 -13.28 -9.25
C LYS A 135 -9.53 -14.52 -8.64
N PHE A 136 -10.22 -15.22 -7.76
CA PHE A 136 -9.75 -16.45 -7.12
C PHE A 136 -10.54 -17.67 -7.60
N GLY A 137 -10.71 -17.79 -8.91
CA GLY A 137 -11.35 -18.96 -9.53
C GLY A 137 -12.88 -18.97 -9.45
N GLY A 138 -13.51 -17.81 -9.37
CA GLY A 138 -14.95 -17.71 -9.31
C GLY A 138 -15.55 -18.16 -7.98
N ARG A 139 -14.84 -17.91 -6.88
CA ARG A 139 -15.34 -18.23 -5.54
C ARG A 139 -16.42 -17.27 -5.10
N ASP A 140 -17.35 -17.77 -4.31
CA ASP A 140 -18.42 -16.99 -3.71
C ASP A 140 -17.85 -15.93 -2.75
N HIS A 141 -18.53 -14.79 -2.67
CA HIS A 141 -18.15 -13.70 -1.75
C HIS A 141 -18.10 -14.18 -0.29
N SER A 142 -18.97 -15.10 0.13
CA SER A 142 -18.95 -15.66 1.49
C SER A 142 -17.63 -16.37 1.81
N THR A 143 -17.03 -17.04 0.83
CA THR A 143 -15.73 -17.68 0.97
C THR A 143 -14.63 -16.65 1.21
N VAL A 144 -14.68 -15.51 0.50
CA VAL A 144 -13.72 -14.42 0.68
C VAL A 144 -13.90 -13.76 2.06
N ILE A 145 -15.13 -13.50 2.47
CA ILE A 145 -15.44 -12.92 3.80
C ILE A 145 -14.90 -13.84 4.90
N HIS A 146 -15.13 -15.15 4.78
CA HIS A 146 -14.62 -16.13 5.73
C HIS A 146 -13.08 -16.09 5.80
N ALA A 147 -12.41 -16.05 4.66
CA ALA A 147 -10.95 -16.00 4.60
C ALA A 147 -10.41 -14.72 5.27
N VAL A 148 -11.02 -13.56 4.99
CA VAL A 148 -10.62 -12.28 5.58
C VAL A 148 -10.75 -12.32 7.11
N ARG A 149 -11.88 -12.78 7.61
CA ARG A 149 -12.12 -12.88 9.05
C ARG A 149 -11.17 -13.87 9.73
N LEU A 150 -10.92 -14.99 9.07
CA LEU A 150 -10.00 -16.01 9.58
C LEU A 150 -8.57 -15.46 9.72
N ILE A 151 -8.07 -14.75 8.72
CA ILE A 151 -6.72 -14.17 8.75
C ILE A 151 -6.64 -13.06 9.80
N GLU A 152 -7.65 -12.20 9.90
CA GLU A 152 -7.70 -11.17 10.97
C GLU A 152 -7.59 -11.82 12.36
N ASP A 153 -8.35 -12.88 12.59
CA ASP A 153 -8.37 -13.60 13.86
C ASP A 153 -7.02 -14.31 14.13
N LEU A 154 -6.45 -14.94 13.10
CA LEU A 154 -5.14 -15.59 13.20
C LEU A 154 -4.01 -14.58 13.49
N ARG A 155 -4.06 -13.39 12.93
CA ARG A 155 -3.07 -12.34 13.22
C ARG A 155 -3.07 -11.94 14.69
N ALA A 156 -4.24 -11.95 15.33
CA ALA A 156 -4.36 -11.62 16.75
C ALA A 156 -3.85 -12.74 17.67
N ARG A 157 -3.84 -14.01 17.20
CA ARG A 157 -3.55 -15.19 18.03
C ARG A 157 -2.22 -15.87 17.69
N ASP A 158 -1.73 -15.71 16.48
CA ASP A 158 -0.58 -16.45 15.95
C ASP A 158 0.48 -15.45 15.48
N ALA A 159 1.58 -15.37 16.22
CA ALA A 159 2.68 -14.46 15.93
C ALA A 159 3.36 -14.77 14.60
N ASP A 160 3.44 -16.05 14.19
CA ASP A 160 4.03 -16.44 12.92
C ASP A 160 3.17 -15.96 11.75
N MET A 161 1.86 -16.12 11.84
CA MET A 161 0.93 -15.62 10.81
C MET A 161 0.98 -14.09 10.72
N ASP A 162 0.98 -13.39 11.85
CA ASP A 162 1.10 -11.94 11.86
C ASP A 162 2.43 -11.47 11.26
N GLY A 163 3.52 -12.16 11.54
CA GLY A 163 4.83 -11.90 10.94
C GLY A 163 4.84 -12.09 9.43
N ASP A 164 4.22 -13.15 8.92
CA ASP A 164 4.08 -13.41 7.50
C ASP A 164 3.29 -12.28 6.80
N VAL A 165 2.16 -11.90 7.36
CA VAL A 165 1.32 -10.83 6.79
C VAL A 165 2.06 -9.50 6.79
N ARG A 166 2.77 -9.16 7.87
CA ARG A 166 3.58 -7.94 7.93
C ARG A 166 4.69 -7.92 6.88
N SER A 167 5.37 -9.05 6.67
CA SER A 167 6.37 -9.19 5.62
C SER A 167 5.80 -8.96 4.24
N LEU A 168 4.64 -9.56 3.96
CA LEU A 168 3.95 -9.41 2.68
C LEU A 168 3.48 -7.98 2.45
N LEU A 169 2.95 -7.32 3.48
CA LEU A 169 2.55 -5.92 3.40
C LEU A 169 3.75 -5.03 3.06
N ARG A 170 4.89 -5.24 3.69
CA ARG A 170 6.11 -4.48 3.38
C ARG A 170 6.56 -4.69 1.94
N GLN A 171 6.51 -5.91 1.43
CA GLN A 171 6.88 -6.21 0.04
C GLN A 171 5.94 -5.55 -0.96
N LEU A 172 4.64 -5.55 -0.68
CA LEU A 172 3.63 -5.00 -1.58
C LEU A 172 3.55 -3.48 -1.55
N GLU A 173 3.84 -2.86 -0.42
CA GLU A 173 3.78 -1.40 -0.23
C GLU A 173 5.11 -0.69 -0.55
N SER A 174 6.16 -1.43 -0.77
CA SER A 174 7.47 -0.84 -1.07
C SER A 174 7.64 -0.41 -2.53
#